data_a02c3c8c3bbbbb439ea4167be7b49465
#
_entry.id   a02c3c8c3bbbbb439ea4167be7b49465
#
_cell.length_a   1.000
_cell.length_b   1.000
_cell.length_c   1.000
_cell.angle_alpha   90.00
_cell.angle_beta   90.00
_cell.angle_gamma   90.00
#
_symmetry.space_group_name_H-M   'P 1'
#
loop_
_entity.id
_entity.type
_entity.pdbx_description
1 polymer ?
#
loop_
_entity_poly.entity_id
_entity_poly.type
_entity_poly.pdbx_seq_one_letter_code
_entity_poly.pdbx_strand_id
1 'polypeptide(L)' 'MAKHNINIQDGFLFQNLKEGHPMYVELVTGRSLTGRLKRFDRFAIVLESDGEELLIYKHAIGTIATAGDVAP' A
#
# COMPACT_ATOMS: atom_id res chain seq x y z
N MET A 1 7.36 -25.46 8.11
CA MET A 1 7.04 -25.01 8.02
C MET A 1 6.67 -24.29 7.80
N ALA A 2 6.46 -23.92 7.78
CA ALA A 2 6.03 -23.17 7.53
C ALA A 2 5.59 -22.60 7.39
N LYS A 3 5.37 -22.34 7.33
CA LYS A 3 4.85 -21.76 7.11
C LYS A 3 4.70 -20.91 7.01
N HIS A 4 4.86 -20.41 6.84
CA HIS A 4 4.67 -19.57 6.83
C HIS A 4 4.32 -18.90 6.14
N ASN A 5 3.97 -18.66 6.12
CA ASN A 5 3.33 -18.09 5.39
C ASN A 5 3.51 -16.72 5.40
N ILE A 6 4.42 -16.25 5.11
CA ILE A 6 4.56 -14.98 5.14
C ILE A 6 3.91 -14.42 4.04
N ASN A 7 3.06 -13.60 4.18
CA ASN A 7 2.38 -12.95 3.16
C ASN A 7 3.21 -11.74 2.80
N ILE A 8 3.90 -11.78 1.72
CA ILE A 8 4.76 -10.69 1.28
C ILE A 8 4.00 -9.39 1.17
N GLN A 9 2.78 -9.47 0.66
CA GLN A 9 1.94 -8.32 0.50
C GLN A 9 1.65 -7.65 1.82
N ASP A 10 1.24 -8.39 2.80
CA ASP A 10 0.94 -7.83 4.10
C ASP A 10 2.19 -7.34 4.81
N GLY A 11 3.30 -8.01 4.61
CA GLY A 11 4.55 -7.58 5.20
C GLY A 11 4.97 -6.23 4.67
N PHE A 12 4.85 -6.06 3.36
CA PHE A 12 5.20 -4.80 2.72
C PHE A 12 4.29 -3.68 3.22
N LEU A 13 2.99 -3.95 3.31
CA LEU A 13 2.05 -2.95 3.76
C LEU A 13 2.28 -2.58 5.23
N PHE A 14 2.55 -3.58 6.03
CA PHE A 14 2.77 -3.35 7.44
C PHE A 14 4.01 -2.48 7.66
N GLN A 15 5.06 -2.75 6.91
CA GLN A 15 6.27 -1.97 6.98
C GLN A 15 6.00 -0.51 6.61
N ASN A 16 5.26 -0.29 5.55
CA ASN A 16 4.94 1.06 5.13
C ASN A 16 4.04 1.77 6.14
N LEU A 17 3.12 1.05 6.73
CA LEU A 17 2.25 1.62 7.74
C LEU A 17 3.09 2.09 8.92
N LYS A 18 4.03 1.26 9.33
CA LYS A 18 4.84 1.58 10.44
C LYS A 18 5.76 2.75 10.18
N GLU A 19 6.32 2.83 9.01
CA GLU A 19 7.25 3.90 8.67
C GLU A 19 6.59 5.19 8.23
N GLY A 20 5.36 5.11 7.79
CA GLY A 20 4.65 6.31 7.41
C GLY A 20 5.09 6.96 6.12
N HIS A 21 5.82 6.26 5.29
CA HIS A 21 6.27 6.83 4.04
C HIS A 21 5.14 6.89 3.03
N PRO A 22 5.16 7.87 2.14
CA PRO A 22 4.19 7.90 1.06
C PRO A 22 4.32 6.69 0.16
N MET A 23 3.24 6.29 -0.45
CA MET A 23 3.23 5.16 -1.35
C MET A 23 2.63 5.55 -2.68
N TYR A 24 3.11 4.93 -3.74
CA TYR A 24 2.49 5.04 -5.04
C TYR A 24 1.73 3.76 -5.27
N VAL A 25 0.49 3.88 -5.63
CA VAL A 25 -0.35 2.72 -5.90
C VAL A 25 -0.82 2.82 -7.33
N GLU A 26 -0.53 1.81 -8.11
CA GLU A 26 -0.99 1.78 -9.48
C GLU A 26 -2.08 0.76 -9.59
N LEU A 27 -3.24 1.16 -10.06
CA LEU A 27 -4.37 0.27 -10.20
C LEU A 27 -4.31 -0.49 -11.51
N VAL A 28 -5.00 -1.61 -11.56
CA VAL A 28 -5.01 -2.40 -12.79
C VAL A 28 -5.65 -1.64 -13.95
N THR A 29 -6.35 -0.56 -13.68
CA THR A 29 -6.92 0.26 -14.74
C THR A 29 -5.90 1.22 -15.33
N GLY A 30 -4.72 1.30 -14.74
CA GLY A 30 -3.69 2.24 -15.19
C GLY A 30 -3.65 3.52 -14.40
N ARG A 31 -4.60 3.71 -13.50
CA ARG A 31 -4.63 4.91 -12.70
C ARG A 31 -3.63 4.83 -11.59
N SER A 32 -3.02 5.94 -11.23
CA SER A 32 -2.05 5.97 -10.15
C SER A 32 -2.51 6.87 -9.03
N LEU A 33 -2.23 6.47 -7.82
CA LEU A 33 -2.58 7.25 -6.64
C LEU A 33 -1.36 7.35 -5.75
N THR A 34 -1.27 8.43 -5.01
CA THR A 34 -0.18 8.61 -4.07
C THR A 34 -0.77 9.00 -2.73
N GLY A 35 -0.29 8.44 -1.68
CA GLY A 35 -0.78 8.79 -0.36
C GLY A 35 -0.06 8.01 0.71
N ARG A 36 -0.52 8.14 1.91
CA ARG A 36 0.04 7.40 3.03
C ARG A 36 -0.92 6.35 3.47
N LEU A 37 -0.39 5.19 3.77
CA LEU A 37 -1.22 4.08 4.21
C LEU A 37 -1.70 4.34 5.62
N LYS A 38 -3.01 4.28 5.83
CA LYS A 38 -3.58 4.48 7.13
C LYS A 38 -3.89 3.15 7.80
N ARG A 39 -4.40 2.21 7.04
CA ARG A 39 -4.70 0.89 7.55
C ARG A 39 -5.03 -0.04 6.39
N PHE A 40 -5.03 -1.30 6.67
CA PHE A 40 -5.36 -2.26 5.63
C PHE A 40 -5.88 -3.52 6.29
N ASP A 41 -6.56 -4.33 5.51
CA ASP A 41 -6.97 -5.62 5.99
C ASP A 41 -6.76 -6.61 4.86
N ARG A 42 -7.41 -7.73 4.95
CA ARG A 42 -7.23 -8.79 4.00
C ARG A 42 -7.63 -8.41 2.58
N PHE A 43 -8.61 -7.54 2.44
CA PHE A 43 -9.18 -7.25 1.13
C PHE A 43 -8.92 -5.86 0.60
N ALA A 44 -8.54 -4.94 1.44
CA ALA A 44 -8.47 -3.54 1.02
C ALA A 44 -7.42 -2.76 1.80
N ILE A 45 -7.07 -1.62 1.27
CA ILE A 45 -6.19 -0.70 1.97
C ILE A 45 -6.89 0.64 2.01
N VAL A 46 -6.52 1.46 2.98
CA VAL A 46 -7.01 2.83 3.06
C VAL A 46 -5.81 3.75 2.99
N LEU A 47 -5.82 4.63 2.01
CA LEU A 47 -4.78 5.62 1.84
C LEU A 47 -5.34 6.99 2.18
N GLU A 48 -4.49 7.83 2.73
CA GLU A 48 -4.86 9.20 2.94
C GLU A 48 -4.14 10.02 1.89
N SER A 49 -4.88 10.75 1.09
CA SER A 49 -4.32 11.55 0.04
C SER A 49 -5.01 12.89 0.04
N ASP A 50 -4.25 13.96 0.22
CA ASP A 50 -4.79 15.32 0.24
C ASP A 50 -5.95 15.49 1.19
N GLY A 51 -5.84 14.92 2.35
CA GLY A 51 -6.87 15.08 3.36
C GLY A 51 -8.07 14.18 3.21
N GLU A 52 -8.06 13.33 2.20
CA GLU A 52 -9.14 12.40 2.01
C GLU A 52 -8.69 10.98 2.24
N GLU A 53 -9.57 10.14 2.72
CA GLU A 53 -9.25 8.73 2.86
C GLU A 53 -9.86 7.99 1.69
N LEU A 54 -9.05 7.18 1.04
CA LEU A 54 -9.49 6.41 -0.10
C LEU A 54 -9.41 4.94 0.21
N LEU A 55 -10.51 4.23 0.01
CA LEU A 55 -10.51 2.80 0.21
C LEU A 55 -10.24 2.16 -1.14
N ILE A 56 -9.24 1.33 -1.22
CA ILE A 56 -8.87 0.68 -2.47
C ILE A 56 -8.84 -0.81 -2.26
N TYR A 57 -9.58 -1.54 -3.06
CA TYR A 57 -9.61 -2.99 -2.95
C TYR A 57 -8.31 -3.57 -3.49
N LYS A 58 -7.77 -4.52 -2.79
CA LYS A 58 -6.49 -5.10 -3.18
C LYS A 58 -6.52 -5.71 -4.57
N HIS A 59 -7.67 -6.28 -4.96
CA HIS A 59 -7.73 -6.89 -6.29
C HIS A 59 -7.68 -5.86 -7.42
N ALA A 60 -7.82 -4.60 -7.10
CA ALA A 60 -7.72 -3.56 -8.10
C ALA A 60 -6.31 -2.98 -8.18
N ILE A 61 -5.42 -3.43 -7.32
CA ILE A 61 -4.08 -2.89 -7.27
C ILE A 61 -3.15 -3.74 -8.10
N GLY A 62 -2.43 -3.11 -8.99
CA GLY A 62 -1.44 -3.82 -9.78
C GLY A 62 -0.08 -3.76 -9.12
N THR A 63 0.32 -2.58 -8.68
CA THR A 63 1.64 -2.37 -8.13
C THR A 63 1.60 -1.36 -7.01
N ILE A 64 2.44 -1.54 -6.02
CA ILE A 64 2.61 -0.56 -4.96
C ILE A 64 4.10 -0.34 -4.79
N ALA A 65 4.51 0.91 -4.74
CA ALA A 65 5.90 1.25 -4.51
C ALA A 65 6.01 2.25 -3.38
N THR A 66 7.07 2.15 -2.62
CA THR A 66 7.33 3.10 -1.57
C THR A 66 7.94 4.34 -2.20
N ALA A 67 7.32 5.45 -1.92
CA ALA A 67 7.81 6.64 -2.50
C ALA A 67 8.85 7.24 -1.63
N GLY A 68 9.23 6.83 -0.67
CA GLY A 68 9.98 7.35 0.22
C GLY A 68 11.18 7.97 -0.19
N ASP A 69 11.99 8.16 0.32
CA ASP A 69 12.97 8.92 0.14
C ASP A 69 14.01 8.32 -0.42
N VAL A 70 14.08 7.99 -1.18
CA VAL A 70 14.89 7.45 -1.70
C VAL A 70 15.94 8.07 -2.00
N ALA A 71 16.50 8.27 -1.71
CA ALA A 71 17.39 8.80 -1.90
C ALA A 71 18.16 8.59 -2.74
N PRO A 72 18.64 8.87 -3.25
CA PRO A 72 19.37 8.60 -4.20
C PRO A 72 20.49 8.47 -4.01
#